data_187ee8695c6931379bb2b3cda5879ad0
#
_entry.id   187ee8695c6931379bb2b3cda5879ad0
#
_cell.length_a   1.000
_cell.length_b   1.000
_cell.length_c   1.000
_cell.angle_alpha   90.00
_cell.angle_beta   90.00
_cell.angle_gamma   90.00
#
_symmetry.space_group_name_H-M   'P 1'
#
loop_
_entity.id
_entity.type
_entity.pdbx_description
1 polymer ?
#
loop_
_entity_poly.entity_id
_entity_poly.type
_entity_poly.pdbx_seq_one_letter_code
_entity_poly.pdbx_strand_id
1 'polypeptide(L)'
;MIKLVNIKMEYDKKVVLDNINLTVASGETVAIIGPSGSGKSTLLRLMVGLTKPSAGEIWIENEEISQYKENALNKVRLKMGMVFQYSALFDFLSVGENVAFGLRQHTKLSNKEIQAIVKEKLRVVGLVGKEDFMPNQLSGGMKKRVSLARAIAINPQIILYDEPTAGLDPIMSAKIDKTIMNTQKIIGGVSVVVTHNMASAFAIADRIIMIYEGKIIAEGSTAAIKESDNDIVQKFIGDYKNIKQLVHENEVLEIED
;
A
#
# COMPACT_ATOMS: atom_id res chain seq x y z
N MET A 1 5.32 -14.23 2.17
CA MET A 1 4.58 -14.58 0.93
C MET A 1 3.08 -14.39 1.14
N ILE A 2 2.39 -13.87 0.15
CA ILE A 2 0.91 -13.85 0.09
C ILE A 2 0.49 -14.70 -1.11
N LYS A 3 -0.52 -15.57 -0.95
CA LYS A 3 -1.07 -16.34 -2.07
C LYS A 3 -2.59 -16.32 -2.01
N LEU A 4 -3.22 -15.99 -3.11
CA LEU A 4 -4.66 -16.02 -3.34
C LEU A 4 -4.96 -17.09 -4.37
N VAL A 5 -5.91 -17.97 -4.09
CA VAL A 5 -6.26 -19.09 -4.96
C VAL A 5 -7.76 -19.05 -5.24
N ASN A 6 -8.11 -18.84 -6.51
CA ASN A 6 -9.49 -18.83 -7.02
C ASN A 6 -10.42 -17.92 -6.19
N ILE A 7 -9.92 -16.76 -5.77
CA ILE A 7 -10.70 -15.85 -4.94
C ILE A 7 -11.89 -15.29 -5.70
N LYS A 8 -13.06 -15.49 -5.10
CA LYS A 8 -14.31 -14.86 -5.50
C LYS A 8 -14.85 -14.01 -4.35
N MET A 9 -15.35 -12.81 -4.67
CA MET A 9 -16.01 -11.95 -3.71
C MET A 9 -17.30 -11.37 -4.27
N GLU A 10 -18.37 -11.54 -3.54
CA GLU A 10 -19.71 -11.04 -3.88
C GLU A 10 -20.28 -10.20 -2.73
N TYR A 11 -20.94 -9.10 -3.08
CA TYR A 11 -21.78 -8.31 -2.18
C TYR A 11 -23.18 -8.21 -2.80
N ASP A 12 -24.21 -8.59 -2.08
CA ASP A 12 -25.61 -8.52 -2.53
C ASP A 12 -25.83 -9.08 -3.95
N LYS A 13 -25.25 -10.26 -4.21
CA LYS A 13 -25.28 -10.96 -5.52
C LYS A 13 -24.46 -10.27 -6.64
N LYS A 14 -23.79 -9.16 -6.35
CA LYS A 14 -22.89 -8.51 -7.31
C LYS A 14 -21.48 -9.06 -7.12
N VAL A 15 -20.93 -9.66 -8.16
CA VAL A 15 -19.54 -10.13 -8.18
C VAL A 15 -18.62 -8.92 -8.26
N VAL A 16 -17.71 -8.79 -7.30
CA VAL A 16 -16.70 -7.73 -7.21
C VAL A 16 -15.31 -8.25 -7.59
N LEU A 17 -15.02 -9.50 -7.24
CA LEU A 17 -13.81 -10.21 -7.66
C LEU A 17 -14.22 -11.59 -8.15
N ASP A 18 -13.65 -12.01 -9.27
CA ASP A 18 -13.95 -13.28 -9.93
C ASP A 18 -12.68 -14.01 -10.30
N ASN A 19 -12.48 -15.18 -9.69
CA ASN A 19 -11.36 -16.09 -9.95
C ASN A 19 -9.97 -15.42 -9.89
N ILE A 20 -9.71 -14.62 -8.84
CA ILE A 20 -8.40 -13.99 -8.64
C ILE A 20 -7.40 -15.02 -8.14
N ASN A 21 -6.35 -15.21 -8.92
CA ASN A 21 -5.18 -16.01 -8.58
C ASN A 21 -3.96 -15.09 -8.56
N LEU A 22 -3.28 -15.01 -7.41
CA LEU A 22 -2.17 -14.08 -7.21
C LEU A 22 -1.20 -14.66 -6.18
N THR A 23 0.09 -14.59 -6.46
CA THR A 23 1.15 -14.88 -5.49
C THR A 23 2.09 -13.68 -5.42
N VAL A 24 2.40 -13.20 -4.20
CA VAL A 24 3.42 -12.18 -3.96
C VAL A 24 4.55 -12.81 -3.16
N ALA A 25 5.74 -12.81 -3.73
CA ALA A 25 6.92 -13.41 -3.11
C ALA A 25 7.49 -12.54 -1.98
N SER A 26 8.30 -13.13 -1.11
CA SER A 26 9.06 -12.37 -0.11
C SER A 26 10.09 -11.46 -0.81
N GLY A 27 10.23 -10.24 -0.34
CA GLY A 27 11.11 -9.23 -0.93
C GLY A 27 10.49 -8.48 -2.12
N GLU A 28 9.31 -8.90 -2.61
CA GLU A 28 8.67 -8.33 -3.78
C GLU A 28 7.75 -7.15 -3.43
N THR A 29 7.77 -6.12 -4.27
CA THR A 29 6.79 -5.03 -4.29
C THR A 29 5.88 -5.22 -5.51
N VAL A 30 4.61 -5.49 -5.25
CA VAL A 30 3.57 -5.61 -6.30
C VAL A 30 2.67 -4.40 -6.27
N ALA A 31 2.49 -3.72 -7.41
CA ALA A 31 1.46 -2.72 -7.58
C ALA A 31 0.21 -3.33 -8.22
N ILE A 32 -0.94 -3.11 -7.63
CA ILE A 32 -2.25 -3.49 -8.16
C ILE A 32 -2.93 -2.23 -8.68
N ILE A 33 -3.09 -2.17 -9.99
CA ILE A 33 -3.67 -1.03 -10.70
C ILE A 33 -5.05 -1.37 -11.29
N GLY A 34 -5.76 -0.35 -11.75
CA GLY A 34 -7.04 -0.48 -12.43
C GLY A 34 -8.00 0.67 -12.10
N PRO A 35 -9.12 0.79 -12.83
CA PRO A 35 -10.08 1.86 -12.62
C PRO A 35 -10.74 1.81 -11.24
N SER A 36 -11.38 2.92 -10.85
CA SER A 36 -12.17 2.96 -9.60
C SER A 36 -13.28 1.92 -9.66
N GLY A 37 -13.51 1.22 -8.55
CA GLY A 37 -14.52 0.16 -8.46
C GLY A 37 -14.11 -1.20 -9.03
N SER A 38 -12.88 -1.39 -9.54
CA SER A 38 -12.44 -2.68 -10.10
C SER A 38 -12.18 -3.78 -9.06
N GLY A 39 -12.27 -3.48 -7.75
CA GLY A 39 -12.09 -4.47 -6.68
C GLY A 39 -10.75 -4.38 -5.91
N LYS A 40 -9.85 -3.44 -6.23
CA LYS A 40 -8.51 -3.32 -5.63
C LYS A 40 -8.51 -3.23 -4.10
N SER A 41 -9.26 -2.27 -3.53
CA SER A 41 -9.34 -2.12 -2.06
C SER A 41 -10.06 -3.30 -1.40
N THR A 42 -10.99 -3.96 -2.12
CA THR A 42 -11.60 -5.22 -1.66
C THR A 42 -10.54 -6.32 -1.55
N LEU A 43 -9.65 -6.41 -2.53
CA LEU A 43 -8.56 -7.38 -2.51
C LEU A 43 -7.60 -7.14 -1.32
N LEU A 44 -7.24 -5.88 -1.03
CA LEU A 44 -6.45 -5.57 0.18
C LEU A 44 -7.18 -5.96 1.47
N ARG A 45 -8.49 -5.70 1.57
CA ARG A 45 -9.29 -6.09 2.74
C ARG A 45 -9.34 -7.60 2.93
N LEU A 46 -9.37 -8.37 1.86
CA LEU A 46 -9.28 -9.82 1.90
C LEU A 46 -7.90 -10.28 2.40
N MET A 47 -6.81 -9.70 1.89
CA MET A 47 -5.44 -10.03 2.30
C MET A 47 -5.19 -9.80 3.80
N VAL A 48 -5.78 -8.75 4.38
CA VAL A 48 -5.64 -8.45 5.81
C VAL A 48 -6.69 -9.14 6.68
N GLY A 49 -7.60 -9.91 6.05
CA GLY A 49 -8.67 -10.63 6.72
C GLY A 49 -9.75 -9.74 7.33
N LEU A 50 -9.94 -8.51 6.84
CA LEU A 50 -11.07 -7.63 7.23
C LEU A 50 -12.39 -8.07 6.61
N THR A 51 -12.33 -8.87 5.55
CA THR A 51 -13.48 -9.45 4.86
C THR A 51 -13.12 -10.87 4.49
N LYS A 52 -14.08 -11.80 4.58
CA LYS A 52 -13.92 -13.16 4.13
C LYS A 52 -14.27 -13.27 2.65
N PRO A 53 -13.55 -14.07 1.84
CA PRO A 53 -13.92 -14.33 0.47
C PRO A 53 -15.23 -15.14 0.41
N SER A 54 -16.01 -14.97 -0.66
CA SER A 54 -17.19 -15.80 -0.93
C SER A 54 -16.79 -17.21 -1.36
N ALA A 55 -15.62 -17.36 -2.01
CA ALA A 55 -14.98 -18.61 -2.34
C ALA A 55 -13.48 -18.42 -2.57
N GLY A 56 -12.72 -19.51 -2.53
CA GLY A 56 -11.28 -19.52 -2.70
C GLY A 56 -10.51 -19.44 -1.38
N GLU A 57 -9.19 -19.41 -1.48
CA GLU A 57 -8.27 -19.52 -0.35
C GLU A 57 -7.30 -18.34 -0.29
N ILE A 58 -7.04 -17.84 0.92
CA ILE A 58 -6.05 -16.81 1.21
C ILE A 58 -4.97 -17.41 2.09
N TRP A 59 -3.75 -17.41 1.60
CA TRP A 59 -2.59 -17.91 2.31
C TRP A 59 -1.65 -16.76 2.65
N ILE A 60 -1.32 -16.63 3.94
CA ILE A 60 -0.31 -15.70 4.44
C ILE A 60 0.84 -16.54 5.00
N GLU A 61 1.99 -16.43 4.34
CA GLU A 61 3.11 -17.34 4.55
C GLU A 61 2.68 -18.80 4.27
N ASN A 62 2.57 -19.62 5.32
CA ASN A 62 2.14 -21.03 5.24
C ASN A 62 0.79 -21.28 5.92
N GLU A 63 0.07 -20.21 6.27
CA GLU A 63 -1.21 -20.29 6.98
C GLU A 63 -2.37 -19.95 6.04
N GLU A 64 -3.32 -20.86 5.89
CA GLU A 64 -4.60 -20.59 5.20
C GLU A 64 -5.53 -19.86 6.17
N ILE A 65 -5.92 -18.62 5.83
CA ILE A 65 -6.61 -17.70 6.75
C ILE A 65 -8.07 -17.43 6.41
N SER A 66 -8.59 -17.93 5.28
CA SER A 66 -9.93 -17.56 4.78
C SER A 66 -11.04 -17.85 5.77
N GLN A 67 -10.88 -18.92 6.57
CA GLN A 67 -11.86 -19.35 7.55
C GLN A 67 -11.49 -18.98 9.01
N TYR A 68 -10.39 -18.26 9.21
CA TYR A 68 -9.95 -17.91 10.56
C TYR A 68 -11.00 -17.06 11.28
N LYS A 69 -11.12 -17.30 12.59
CA LYS A 69 -11.87 -16.43 13.52
C LYS A 69 -10.99 -15.24 13.93
N GLU A 70 -11.61 -14.19 14.45
CA GLU A 70 -10.97 -12.91 14.78
C GLU A 70 -9.69 -13.08 15.62
N ASN A 71 -9.71 -13.94 16.66
CA ASN A 71 -8.54 -14.18 17.52
C ASN A 71 -7.34 -14.77 16.75
N ALA A 72 -7.58 -15.62 15.75
CA ALA A 72 -6.51 -16.16 14.90
C ALA A 72 -6.03 -15.10 13.89
N LEU A 73 -6.96 -14.37 13.28
CA LEU A 73 -6.64 -13.24 12.37
C LEU A 73 -5.81 -12.17 13.05
N ASN A 74 -6.06 -11.85 14.32
CA ASN A 74 -5.26 -10.87 15.06
C ASN A 74 -3.78 -11.27 15.15
N LYS A 75 -3.47 -12.56 15.28
CA LYS A 75 -2.08 -13.04 15.26
C LYS A 75 -1.43 -12.85 13.89
N VAL A 76 -2.18 -13.09 12.81
CA VAL A 76 -1.70 -12.87 11.44
C VAL A 76 -1.49 -11.39 11.16
N ARG A 77 -2.44 -10.52 11.60
CA ARG A 77 -2.35 -9.06 11.44
C ARG A 77 -1.15 -8.43 12.14
N LEU A 78 -0.61 -9.05 13.20
CA LEU A 78 0.63 -8.60 13.83
C LEU A 78 1.86 -8.72 12.92
N LYS A 79 1.79 -9.57 11.88
CA LYS A 79 2.82 -9.70 10.86
C LYS A 79 2.66 -8.67 9.72
N MET A 80 1.61 -7.85 9.77
CA MET A 80 1.21 -6.93 8.70
C MET A 80 1.18 -5.48 9.17
N GLY A 81 1.63 -4.57 8.31
CA GLY A 81 1.37 -3.14 8.41
C GLY A 81 0.39 -2.70 7.34
N MET A 82 -0.51 -1.78 7.65
CA MET A 82 -1.43 -1.21 6.67
C MET A 82 -1.36 0.30 6.67
N VAL A 83 -1.18 0.88 5.48
CA VAL A 83 -1.22 2.32 5.21
C VAL A 83 -2.52 2.61 4.46
N PHE A 84 -3.40 3.37 5.08
CA PHE A 84 -4.73 3.69 4.54
C PHE A 84 -4.71 4.96 3.68
N GLN A 85 -5.63 5.04 2.74
CA GLN A 85 -5.80 6.17 1.82
C GLN A 85 -5.90 7.52 2.54
N TYR A 86 -6.58 7.61 3.66
CA TYR A 86 -6.76 8.83 4.47
C TYR A 86 -5.88 8.87 5.72
N SER A 87 -4.75 8.12 5.72
CA SER A 87 -3.79 7.99 6.83
C SER A 87 -4.36 7.38 8.11
N ALA A 88 -5.64 7.50 8.40
CA ALA A 88 -6.36 6.96 9.55
C ALA A 88 -5.62 7.18 10.88
N LEU A 89 -5.06 8.39 11.09
CA LEU A 89 -4.43 8.76 12.35
C LEU A 89 -5.50 9.02 13.41
N PHE A 90 -5.17 8.72 14.65
CA PHE A 90 -5.96 9.11 15.80
C PHE A 90 -5.73 10.61 16.06
N ASP A 91 -6.72 11.45 15.83
CA ASP A 91 -6.61 12.90 15.92
C ASP A 91 -6.35 13.41 17.34
N PHE A 92 -6.71 12.62 18.34
CA PHE A 92 -6.49 12.91 19.77
C PHE A 92 -5.16 12.39 20.31
N LEU A 93 -4.34 11.73 19.50
CA LEU A 93 -3.00 11.27 19.85
C LEU A 93 -1.94 12.08 19.10
N SER A 94 -0.80 12.33 19.76
CA SER A 94 0.35 12.92 19.10
C SER A 94 0.91 12.02 18.00
N VAL A 95 1.81 12.55 17.17
CA VAL A 95 2.54 11.78 16.15
C VAL A 95 3.25 10.59 16.78
N GLY A 96 3.99 10.84 17.88
CA GLY A 96 4.70 9.78 18.60
C GLY A 96 3.78 8.72 19.15
N GLU A 97 2.62 9.12 19.72
CA GLU A 97 1.62 8.19 20.26
C GLU A 97 0.91 7.39 19.15
N ASN A 98 0.63 8.01 17.99
CA ASN A 98 0.13 7.29 16.83
C ASN A 98 1.10 6.17 16.40
N VAL A 99 2.40 6.45 16.34
CA VAL A 99 3.41 5.44 15.99
C VAL A 99 3.57 4.41 17.10
N ALA A 100 3.52 4.82 18.37
CA ALA A 100 3.66 3.94 19.54
C ALA A 100 2.43 3.03 19.75
N PHE A 101 1.28 3.34 19.17
CA PHE A 101 0.01 2.69 19.48
C PHE A 101 0.06 1.17 19.40
N GLY A 102 0.51 0.63 18.26
CA GLY A 102 0.65 -0.83 18.08
C GLY A 102 1.66 -1.47 19.03
N LEU A 103 2.76 -0.79 19.31
CA LEU A 103 3.78 -1.26 20.26
C LEU A 103 3.21 -1.39 21.66
N ARG A 104 2.45 -0.38 22.13
CA ARG A 104 1.82 -0.42 23.47
C ARG A 104 0.79 -1.53 23.61
N GLN A 105 0.02 -1.81 22.57
CA GLN A 105 -1.04 -2.82 22.58
C GLN A 105 -0.52 -4.25 22.47
N HIS A 106 0.60 -4.47 21.78
CA HIS A 106 1.01 -5.81 21.36
C HIS A 106 2.38 -6.24 21.86
N THR A 107 3.09 -5.37 22.62
CA THR A 107 4.41 -5.70 23.16
C THR A 107 4.48 -5.45 24.66
N LYS A 108 5.51 -6.00 25.30
CA LYS A 108 5.84 -5.75 26.72
C LYS A 108 7.01 -4.77 26.88
N LEU A 109 7.30 -3.98 25.85
CA LEU A 109 8.40 -3.02 25.84
C LEU A 109 8.16 -1.90 26.89
N SER A 110 9.23 -1.46 27.51
CA SER A 110 9.21 -0.29 28.40
C SER A 110 8.94 1.00 27.59
N ASN A 111 8.47 2.05 28.27
CA ASN A 111 8.27 3.35 27.62
C ASN A 111 9.55 3.88 26.96
N LYS A 112 10.71 3.65 27.54
CA LYS A 112 12.01 4.07 26.98
C LYS A 112 12.31 3.36 25.65
N GLU A 113 12.06 2.06 25.58
CA GLU A 113 12.23 1.27 24.35
C GLU A 113 11.24 1.68 23.28
N ILE A 114 9.97 1.88 23.64
CA ILE A 114 8.94 2.37 22.71
C ILE A 114 9.34 3.74 22.12
N GLN A 115 9.79 4.68 22.95
CA GLN A 115 10.23 6.00 22.48
C GLN A 115 11.43 5.91 21.53
N ALA A 116 12.38 4.99 21.80
CA ALA A 116 13.51 4.76 20.91
C ALA A 116 13.05 4.26 19.53
N ILE A 117 12.12 3.29 19.50
CA ILE A 117 11.53 2.78 18.25
C ILE A 117 10.76 3.88 17.52
N VAL A 118 9.93 4.66 18.20
CA VAL A 118 9.19 5.77 17.63
C VAL A 118 10.12 6.76 16.93
N LYS A 119 11.20 7.18 17.59
CA LYS A 119 12.20 8.09 17.01
C LYS A 119 12.87 7.48 15.77
N GLU A 120 13.21 6.19 15.82
CA GLU A 120 13.78 5.47 14.69
C GLU A 120 12.82 5.45 13.51
N LYS A 121 11.55 5.07 13.71
CA LYS A 121 10.57 4.98 12.61
C LYS A 121 10.22 6.34 12.04
N LEU A 122 10.13 7.38 12.87
CA LEU A 122 9.95 8.75 12.38
C LEU A 122 11.16 9.23 11.57
N ARG A 123 12.39 8.84 11.94
CA ARG A 123 13.59 9.10 11.14
C ARG A 123 13.55 8.41 9.78
N VAL A 124 13.12 7.15 9.72
CA VAL A 124 12.96 6.39 8.47
C VAL A 124 12.05 7.11 7.48
N VAL A 125 10.97 7.71 7.97
CA VAL A 125 10.02 8.45 7.12
C VAL A 125 10.33 9.96 7.01
N GLY A 126 11.48 10.42 7.53
CA GLY A 126 11.93 11.81 7.43
C GLY A 126 11.10 12.81 8.26
N LEU A 127 10.68 12.39 9.45
CA LEU A 127 9.90 13.23 10.40
C LEU A 127 10.59 13.36 11.78
N VAL A 128 11.90 13.57 11.77
CA VAL A 128 12.71 13.77 13.01
C VAL A 128 12.21 14.97 13.80
N GLY A 129 12.06 14.80 15.12
CA GLY A 129 11.65 15.86 16.04
C GLY A 129 10.19 16.29 15.91
N LYS A 130 9.32 15.42 15.35
CA LYS A 130 7.89 15.68 15.19
C LYS A 130 7.02 14.86 16.14
N GLU A 131 7.62 14.21 17.14
CA GLU A 131 6.95 13.28 18.05
C GLU A 131 5.76 13.92 18.79
N ASP A 132 5.90 15.17 19.21
CA ASP A 132 4.91 15.90 20.02
C ASP A 132 3.86 16.65 19.19
N PHE A 133 4.00 16.66 17.87
CA PHE A 133 3.03 17.31 16.98
C PHE A 133 1.70 16.55 17.00
N MET A 134 0.59 17.29 16.86
CA MET A 134 -0.73 16.73 16.68
C MET A 134 -1.05 16.57 15.18
N PRO A 135 -1.92 15.62 14.78
CA PRO A 135 -2.27 15.42 13.37
C PRO A 135 -2.79 16.66 12.65
N ASN A 136 -3.49 17.56 13.34
CA ASN A 136 -3.99 18.80 12.76
C ASN A 136 -2.88 19.82 12.42
N GLN A 137 -1.68 19.65 12.96
CA GLN A 137 -0.50 20.49 12.67
C GLN A 137 0.33 19.98 11.47
N LEU A 138 -0.10 18.87 10.85
CA LEU A 138 0.64 18.20 9.79
C LEU A 138 0.03 18.48 8.40
N SER A 139 0.91 18.64 7.40
CA SER A 139 0.48 18.59 5.99
C SER A 139 -0.01 17.19 5.60
N GLY A 140 -0.75 17.07 4.49
CA GLY A 140 -1.23 15.79 3.98
C GLY A 140 -0.10 14.75 3.79
N GLY A 141 1.01 15.17 3.17
CA GLY A 141 2.18 14.30 3.00
C GLY A 141 2.87 13.91 4.32
N MET A 142 2.86 14.78 5.34
CA MET A 142 3.34 14.41 6.67
C MET A 142 2.42 13.36 7.32
N LYS A 143 1.10 13.52 7.24
CA LYS A 143 0.14 12.53 7.76
C LYS A 143 0.34 11.15 7.12
N LYS A 144 0.58 11.08 5.80
CA LYS A 144 0.90 9.84 5.09
C LYS A 144 2.18 9.19 5.63
N ARG A 145 3.23 9.98 5.86
CA ARG A 145 4.49 9.48 6.43
C ARG A 145 4.36 9.02 7.88
N VAL A 146 3.55 9.68 8.70
CA VAL A 146 3.23 9.19 10.07
C VAL A 146 2.47 7.87 10.00
N SER A 147 1.48 7.74 9.09
CA SER A 147 0.75 6.49 8.88
C SER A 147 1.69 5.34 8.49
N LEU A 148 2.68 5.62 7.63
CA LEU A 148 3.71 4.64 7.28
C LEU A 148 4.59 4.30 8.49
N ALA A 149 5.07 5.30 9.26
CA ALA A 149 5.86 5.05 10.48
C ALA A 149 5.09 4.17 11.48
N ARG A 150 3.79 4.40 11.65
CA ARG A 150 2.90 3.57 12.47
C ARG A 150 2.81 2.14 11.94
N ALA A 151 2.62 1.99 10.64
CA ALA A 151 2.49 0.67 10.01
C ALA A 151 3.76 -0.18 10.16
N ILE A 152 4.95 0.44 10.17
CA ILE A 152 6.24 -0.27 10.29
C ILE A 152 6.78 -0.35 11.73
N ALA A 153 6.06 0.20 12.71
CA ALA A 153 6.54 0.27 14.10
C ALA A 153 6.79 -1.11 14.72
N ILE A 154 5.93 -2.08 14.40
CA ILE A 154 6.03 -3.47 14.91
C ILE A 154 6.92 -4.37 14.03
N ASN A 155 7.70 -3.80 13.09
CA ASN A 155 8.52 -4.52 12.12
C ASN A 155 7.75 -5.64 11.38
N PRO A 156 6.71 -5.28 10.63
CA PRO A 156 5.88 -6.25 9.92
C PRO A 156 6.66 -6.93 8.79
N GLN A 157 6.26 -8.14 8.42
CA GLN A 157 6.79 -8.87 7.28
C GLN A 157 6.07 -8.54 5.97
N ILE A 158 4.87 -7.96 6.08
CA ILE A 158 4.00 -7.59 4.96
C ILE A 158 3.52 -6.16 5.18
N ILE A 159 3.61 -5.33 4.15
CA ILE A 159 3.03 -3.98 4.18
C ILE A 159 2.03 -3.85 3.03
N LEU A 160 0.81 -3.46 3.38
CA LEU A 160 -0.27 -3.20 2.45
C LEU A 160 -0.51 -1.69 2.37
N TYR A 161 -0.53 -1.13 1.16
CA TYR A 161 -0.74 0.29 0.92
C TYR A 161 -2.02 0.47 0.09
N ASP A 162 -2.98 1.20 0.64
CA ASP A 162 -4.21 1.59 -0.07
C ASP A 162 -4.09 3.06 -0.49
N GLU A 163 -3.84 3.31 -1.78
CA GLU A 163 -3.73 4.63 -2.39
C GLU A 163 -2.79 5.59 -1.62
N PRO A 164 -1.52 5.23 -1.39
CA PRO A 164 -0.62 5.98 -0.49
C PRO A 164 -0.34 7.41 -0.96
N THR A 165 -0.44 7.70 -2.25
CA THR A 165 -0.17 9.02 -2.83
C THR A 165 -1.44 9.81 -3.20
N ALA A 166 -2.63 9.24 -2.95
CA ALA A 166 -3.90 9.90 -3.29
C ALA A 166 -4.05 11.28 -2.60
N GLY A 167 -4.45 12.28 -3.39
CA GLY A 167 -4.66 13.65 -2.91
C GLY A 167 -3.39 14.46 -2.68
N LEU A 168 -2.24 13.97 -3.14
CA LEU A 168 -0.97 14.71 -3.10
C LEU A 168 -0.60 15.22 -4.50
N ASP A 169 0.12 16.34 -4.52
CA ASP A 169 0.76 16.83 -5.74
C ASP A 169 1.88 15.87 -6.22
N PRO A 170 2.36 16.00 -7.47
CA PRO A 170 3.36 15.10 -8.03
C PRO A 170 4.68 15.06 -7.24
N ILE A 171 5.14 16.20 -6.71
CA ILE A 171 6.40 16.28 -5.95
C ILE A 171 6.26 15.53 -4.62
N MET A 172 5.15 15.74 -3.92
CA MET A 172 4.88 15.04 -2.67
C MET A 172 4.64 13.55 -2.90
N SER A 173 3.96 13.16 -3.98
CA SER A 173 3.80 11.77 -4.39
C SER A 173 5.14 11.08 -4.57
N ALA A 174 6.07 11.68 -5.33
CA ALA A 174 7.42 11.15 -5.53
C ALA A 174 8.20 11.00 -4.20
N LYS A 175 7.99 11.91 -3.23
CA LYS A 175 8.59 11.79 -1.89
C LYS A 175 8.02 10.59 -1.11
N ILE A 176 6.72 10.33 -1.21
CA ILE A 176 6.09 9.15 -0.59
C ILE A 176 6.60 7.88 -1.26
N ASP A 177 6.66 7.83 -2.60
CA ASP A 177 7.18 6.69 -3.35
C ASP A 177 8.61 6.35 -2.94
N LYS A 178 9.48 7.36 -2.85
CA LYS A 178 10.85 7.19 -2.34
C LYS A 178 10.87 6.65 -0.90
N THR A 179 9.94 7.08 -0.06
CA THR A 179 9.82 6.60 1.32
C THR A 179 9.38 5.14 1.35
N ILE A 180 8.42 4.73 0.49
CA ILE A 180 7.98 3.34 0.33
C ILE A 180 9.15 2.46 -0.10
N MET A 181 9.89 2.86 -1.15
CA MET A 181 11.06 2.12 -1.66
C MET A 181 12.15 1.95 -0.59
N ASN A 182 12.46 3.02 0.15
CA ASN A 182 13.44 2.95 1.24
C ASN A 182 12.97 2.04 2.37
N THR A 183 11.69 2.09 2.72
CA THR A 183 11.08 1.22 3.74
C THR A 183 11.17 -0.24 3.31
N GLN A 184 10.87 -0.54 2.04
CA GLN A 184 10.98 -1.89 1.49
C GLN A 184 12.40 -2.43 1.59
N LYS A 185 13.41 -1.62 1.27
CA LYS A 185 14.83 -2.02 1.40
C LYS A 185 15.23 -2.34 2.85
N ILE A 186 14.66 -1.64 3.82
CA ILE A 186 14.96 -1.83 5.25
C ILE A 186 14.25 -3.09 5.79
N ILE A 187 12.99 -3.29 5.40
CA ILE A 187 12.16 -4.39 5.93
C ILE A 187 12.44 -5.70 5.19
N GLY A 188 12.66 -5.65 3.85
CA GLY A 188 12.91 -6.83 3.03
C GLY A 188 11.72 -7.80 2.92
N GLY A 189 10.54 -7.38 3.36
CA GLY A 189 9.32 -8.17 3.37
C GLY A 189 8.53 -8.11 2.06
N VAL A 190 7.23 -8.35 2.14
CA VAL A 190 6.28 -8.22 1.04
C VAL A 190 5.66 -6.83 1.07
N SER A 191 5.59 -6.15 -0.09
CA SER A 191 4.81 -4.93 -0.24
C SER A 191 3.74 -5.08 -1.32
N VAL A 192 2.49 -4.75 -0.99
CA VAL A 192 1.39 -4.66 -1.97
C VAL A 192 0.86 -3.24 -1.96
N VAL A 193 0.89 -2.59 -3.11
CA VAL A 193 0.45 -1.20 -3.29
C VAL A 193 -0.73 -1.16 -4.24
N VAL A 194 -1.89 -0.80 -3.74
CA VAL A 194 -3.05 -0.49 -4.58
C VAL A 194 -2.99 0.97 -4.95
N THR A 195 -3.03 1.29 -6.24
CA THR A 195 -3.06 2.67 -6.72
C THR A 195 -3.65 2.80 -8.12
N HIS A 196 -4.21 3.97 -8.42
CA HIS A 196 -4.53 4.41 -9.78
C HIS A 196 -3.47 5.37 -10.34
N ASN A 197 -2.47 5.75 -9.54
CA ASN A 197 -1.36 6.60 -9.97
C ASN A 197 -0.29 5.76 -10.68
N MET A 198 -0.28 5.83 -12.01
CA MET A 198 0.66 5.07 -12.84
C MET A 198 2.11 5.47 -12.62
N ALA A 199 2.39 6.77 -12.35
CA ALA A 199 3.74 7.23 -12.05
C ALA A 199 4.30 6.52 -10.81
N SER A 200 3.52 6.49 -9.73
CA SER A 200 3.87 5.76 -8.51
C SER A 200 4.02 4.27 -8.77
N ALA A 201 3.05 3.64 -9.45
CA ALA A 201 3.12 2.20 -9.75
C ALA A 201 4.41 1.82 -10.49
N PHE A 202 4.76 2.56 -11.55
CA PHE A 202 5.98 2.31 -12.32
C PHE A 202 7.27 2.65 -11.57
N ALA A 203 7.22 3.55 -10.59
CA ALA A 203 8.40 3.94 -9.81
C ALA A 203 8.77 2.92 -8.73
N ILE A 204 7.75 2.27 -8.10
CA ILE A 204 7.96 1.47 -6.88
C ILE A 204 7.86 -0.03 -7.08
N ALA A 205 7.17 -0.51 -8.14
CA ALA A 205 6.83 -1.92 -8.26
C ALA A 205 7.90 -2.73 -9.03
N ASP A 206 8.18 -3.93 -8.55
CA ASP A 206 8.90 -4.96 -9.29
C ASP A 206 7.98 -5.60 -10.33
N ARG A 207 6.69 -5.79 -9.96
CA ARG A 207 5.64 -6.37 -10.80
C ARG A 207 4.34 -5.58 -10.64
N ILE A 208 3.62 -5.43 -11.75
CA ILE A 208 2.32 -4.75 -11.81
C ILE A 208 1.25 -5.75 -12.19
N ILE A 209 0.10 -5.65 -11.56
CA ILE A 209 -1.10 -6.44 -11.83
C ILE A 209 -2.23 -5.47 -12.13
N MET A 210 -2.91 -5.65 -13.25
CA MET A 210 -4.08 -4.85 -13.57
C MET A 210 -5.37 -5.62 -13.32
N ILE A 211 -6.24 -5.04 -12.48
CA ILE A 211 -7.59 -5.55 -12.23
C ILE A 211 -8.60 -4.70 -13.01
N TYR A 212 -9.41 -5.38 -13.81
CA TYR A 212 -10.50 -4.78 -14.55
C TYR A 212 -11.76 -5.65 -14.41
N GLU A 213 -12.88 -5.04 -14.04
CA GLU A 213 -14.17 -5.74 -13.82
C GLU A 213 -14.03 -7.00 -12.94
N GLY A 214 -13.26 -6.88 -11.87
CA GLY A 214 -13.07 -7.95 -10.88
C GLY A 214 -12.13 -9.08 -11.32
N LYS A 215 -11.44 -8.97 -12.45
CA LYS A 215 -10.51 -9.98 -12.98
C LYS A 215 -9.11 -9.41 -13.18
N ILE A 216 -8.09 -10.25 -13.06
CA ILE A 216 -6.73 -9.90 -13.50
C ILE A 216 -6.71 -10.02 -15.02
N ILE A 217 -6.43 -8.89 -15.71
CA ILE A 217 -6.35 -8.84 -17.17
C ILE A 217 -4.91 -8.70 -17.68
N ALA A 218 -3.98 -8.29 -16.83
CA ALA A 218 -2.57 -8.23 -17.15
C ALA A 218 -1.73 -8.37 -15.88
N GLU A 219 -0.57 -9.00 -16.00
CA GLU A 219 0.42 -9.19 -14.96
C GLU A 219 1.81 -9.28 -15.58
N GLY A 220 2.78 -8.58 -15.00
CA GLY A 220 4.15 -8.60 -15.50
C GLY A 220 5.04 -7.54 -14.89
N SER A 221 6.31 -7.51 -15.33
CA SER A 221 7.22 -6.43 -14.98
C SER A 221 6.70 -5.07 -15.47
N THR A 222 7.26 -3.98 -14.93
CA THR A 222 6.93 -2.62 -15.39
C THR A 222 7.13 -2.45 -16.90
N ALA A 223 8.16 -3.10 -17.48
CA ALA A 223 8.40 -3.09 -18.93
C ALA A 223 7.30 -3.86 -19.68
N ALA A 224 7.00 -5.10 -19.26
CA ALA A 224 5.98 -5.92 -19.90
C ALA A 224 4.59 -5.26 -19.90
N ILE A 225 4.24 -4.57 -18.81
CA ILE A 225 2.96 -3.84 -18.75
C ILE A 225 2.93 -2.65 -19.72
N LYS A 226 4.05 -1.93 -19.88
CA LYS A 226 4.17 -0.82 -20.86
C LYS A 226 4.04 -1.27 -22.31
N GLU A 227 4.49 -2.49 -22.60
CA GLU A 227 4.51 -3.12 -23.94
C GLU A 227 3.32 -4.07 -24.16
N SER A 228 2.34 -4.11 -23.25
CA SER A 228 1.19 -4.99 -23.35
C SER A 228 0.37 -4.73 -24.62
N ASP A 229 0.00 -5.80 -25.33
CA ASP A 229 -0.89 -5.74 -26.50
C ASP A 229 -2.38 -5.62 -26.11
N ASN A 230 -2.71 -5.62 -24.81
CA ASN A 230 -4.09 -5.50 -24.35
C ASN A 230 -4.55 -4.03 -24.43
N ASP A 231 -5.56 -3.78 -25.25
CA ASP A 231 -6.11 -2.44 -25.51
C ASP A 231 -6.58 -1.72 -24.23
N ILE A 232 -7.16 -2.46 -23.27
CA ILE A 232 -7.63 -1.89 -21.99
C ILE A 232 -6.43 -1.42 -21.17
N VAL A 233 -5.35 -2.22 -21.15
CA VAL A 233 -4.10 -1.87 -20.47
C VAL A 233 -3.49 -0.64 -21.13
N GLN A 234 -3.36 -0.62 -22.46
CA GLN A 234 -2.76 0.50 -23.19
C GLN A 234 -3.58 1.79 -23.04
N LYS A 235 -4.90 1.71 -23.07
CA LYS A 235 -5.76 2.86 -22.83
C LYS A 235 -5.57 3.41 -21.41
N PHE A 236 -5.52 2.55 -20.40
CA PHE A 236 -5.31 2.95 -19.00
C PHE A 236 -3.94 3.58 -18.76
N ILE A 237 -2.89 3.10 -19.47
CA ILE A 237 -1.54 3.66 -19.41
C ILE A 237 -1.40 4.88 -20.32
N GLY A 238 -2.12 4.92 -21.45
CA GLY A 238 -2.05 5.98 -22.44
C GLY A 238 -2.45 7.34 -21.86
N ASP A 239 -3.44 7.38 -21.01
CA ASP A 239 -3.81 8.57 -20.26
C ASP A 239 -2.62 9.11 -19.41
N TYR A 240 -1.78 8.21 -18.88
CA TYR A 240 -0.55 8.60 -18.16
C TYR A 240 0.57 9.07 -19.10
N LYS A 241 0.75 8.44 -20.29
CA LYS A 241 1.78 8.85 -21.27
C LYS A 241 1.51 10.27 -21.77
N ASN A 242 0.25 10.60 -22.06
CA ASN A 242 -0.16 11.92 -22.50
C ASN A 242 0.08 13.00 -21.43
N ILE A 243 -0.24 12.70 -20.17
CA ILE A 243 0.02 13.63 -19.05
C ILE A 243 1.53 13.87 -18.89
N LYS A 244 2.36 12.84 -19.05
CA LYS A 244 3.82 12.96 -18.91
C LYS A 244 4.45 13.77 -20.05
N GLN A 245 3.94 13.65 -21.27
CA GLN A 245 4.36 14.48 -22.40
C GLN A 245 4.01 15.96 -22.18
N LEU A 246 2.79 16.27 -21.76
CA LEU A 246 2.35 17.64 -21.45
C LEU A 246 3.18 18.29 -20.33
N VAL A 247 3.60 17.53 -19.32
CA VAL A 247 4.45 18.03 -18.25
C VAL A 247 5.87 18.32 -18.76
N HIS A 248 6.43 17.41 -19.59
CA HIS A 248 7.76 17.61 -20.18
C HIS A 248 7.82 18.77 -21.16
N GLU A 249 6.79 18.95 -21.97
CA GLU A 249 6.70 20.07 -22.90
C GLU A 249 6.59 21.43 -22.17
N ASN A 250 5.90 21.49 -21.02
CA ASN A 250 5.82 22.69 -20.20
C ASN A 250 7.12 22.97 -19.41
N GLU A 251 7.86 21.95 -18.97
CA GLU A 251 9.18 22.15 -18.32
C GLU A 251 10.25 22.66 -19.29
N VAL A 252 10.14 22.32 -20.58
CA VAL A 252 11.07 22.82 -21.62
C VAL A 252 10.79 24.27 -21.96
N LEU A 253 9.53 24.73 -21.88
CA LEU A 253 9.14 26.13 -22.16
C LEU A 253 9.52 27.11 -21.03
N GLU A 254 9.71 26.65 -19.78
CA GLU A 254 10.14 27.49 -18.65
C GLU A 254 11.68 27.66 -18.55
N ILE A 255 12.47 27.03 -19.43
CA ILE A 255 13.93 27.12 -19.43
C ILE A 255 14.44 28.07 -20.54
N GLU A 256 13.57 28.57 -21.43
CA GLU A 256 13.92 29.45 -22.54
C GLU A 256 13.55 30.95 -22.32
N ASP A 257 13.12 31.36 -21.14
CA ASP A 257 12.96 32.72 -20.67
C ASP A 257 14.00 33.03 -19.54
#